data_4b9f70bbad226395c08839f5a6c03657
#
_entry.id   4b9f70bbad226395c08839f5a6c03657
#
_cell.length_a   1.000
_cell.length_b   1.000
_cell.length_c   1.000
_cell.angle_alpha   90.00
_cell.angle_beta   90.00
_cell.angle_gamma   90.00
#
_symmetry.space_group_name_H-M   'P 1'
#
loop_
_entity.id
_entity.type
_entity.pdbx_description
1 polymer ?
#
loop_
_entity_poly.entity_id
_entity_poly.type
_entity_poly.pdbx_seq_one_letter_code
_entity_poly.pdbx_strand_id
1 'polypeptide(L)'
;MKSAADLQTVVEMTRSIPCAPAILPKLLKLAEGSSSDLGEMEMLINLDTGLATDVLRTANSAFFASNQRCDSISDAILRLGSKVLYRIAASTLTGRWLVHPVRGYGWEPGDLCRHSLCVAICAETLAKKMHLGDAATAYTAGLIHDLGKFALAYANFTALDDITNRVPDEFATWREAEKVILGFESTQVTKALLENWGFPSTFVSVGCYYQTPSECPGRERKIVTLIHAAKHVATQIGYGVGVDGFYYEPDELALKEVGFKEEEMDAAIPEILSTIQCFISPSGEIRFT
;
A
#
# COMPACT_ATOMS: atom_id res chain seq x y z
N MET A 1 -1.27 10.72 33.57
CA MET A 1 -0.52 10.83 32.28
C MET A 1 -0.02 9.43 31.93
N LYS A 2 -0.65 8.75 30.96
CA LYS A 2 -0.08 7.52 30.39
C LYS A 2 1.13 7.95 29.56
N SER A 3 2.28 7.32 29.80
CA SER A 3 3.51 7.53 29.04
C SER A 3 3.20 7.51 27.55
N ALA A 4 3.64 8.51 26.80
CA ALA A 4 3.68 8.44 25.35
C ALA A 4 4.49 7.19 25.03
N ALA A 5 3.87 6.19 24.37
CA ALA A 5 4.61 5.04 23.91
C ALA A 5 5.60 5.55 22.87
N ASP A 6 6.84 5.14 22.98
CA ASP A 6 7.85 5.49 21.98
C ASP A 6 7.66 4.67 20.69
N LEU A 7 8.29 5.10 19.62
CA LEU A 7 8.28 4.44 18.32
C LEU A 7 8.64 2.94 18.44
N GLN A 8 9.58 2.60 19.31
CA GLN A 8 10.03 1.23 19.53
C GLN A 8 8.92 0.36 20.10
N THR A 9 8.15 0.88 21.05
CA THR A 9 6.99 0.18 21.62
C THR A 9 5.93 -0.12 20.56
N VAL A 10 5.62 0.83 19.66
CA VAL A 10 4.68 0.59 18.53
C VAL A 10 5.18 -0.55 17.65
N VAL A 11 6.46 -0.51 17.27
CA VAL A 11 7.07 -1.54 16.42
C VAL A 11 7.05 -2.91 17.12
N GLU A 12 7.29 -2.98 18.42
CA GLU A 12 7.24 -4.23 19.19
C GLU A 12 5.82 -4.80 19.28
N MET A 13 4.81 -3.95 19.49
CA MET A 13 3.41 -4.39 19.51
C MET A 13 2.97 -4.96 18.17
N THR A 14 3.50 -4.45 17.07
CA THR A 14 3.19 -4.96 15.72
C THR A 14 3.90 -6.27 15.37
N ARG A 15 4.91 -6.70 16.13
CA ARG A 15 5.52 -8.04 15.95
C ARG A 15 4.55 -9.20 16.17
N SER A 16 3.47 -8.98 16.91
CA SER A 16 2.42 -9.96 17.14
C SER A 16 1.39 -10.04 16.01
N ILE A 17 1.47 -9.19 15.00
CA ILE A 17 0.58 -9.25 13.85
C ILE A 17 0.87 -10.53 13.07
N PRO A 18 -0.09 -11.48 12.95
CA PRO A 18 0.12 -12.71 12.22
C PRO A 18 0.39 -12.40 10.74
N CYS A 19 1.36 -13.09 10.14
CA CYS A 19 1.73 -12.94 8.73
C CYS A 19 2.26 -11.54 8.35
N ALA A 20 3.40 -11.15 8.93
CA ALA A 20 4.14 -10.01 8.40
C ALA A 20 4.34 -10.17 6.88
N PRO A 21 4.23 -9.07 6.07
CA PRO A 21 4.44 -9.15 4.62
C PRO A 21 5.89 -9.49 4.21
N ALA A 22 6.68 -10.01 5.13
CA ALA A 22 8.07 -10.40 4.89
C ALA A 22 8.27 -11.32 3.67
N ILE A 23 7.22 -12.04 3.27
CA ILE A 23 7.22 -12.86 2.06
C ILE A 23 7.11 -12.02 0.77
N LEU A 24 6.55 -10.80 0.82
CA LEU A 24 6.29 -9.98 -0.37
C LEU A 24 7.55 -9.64 -1.17
N PRO A 25 8.68 -9.19 -0.55
CA PRO A 25 9.89 -8.91 -1.30
C PRO A 25 10.43 -10.13 -2.05
N LYS A 26 10.28 -11.32 -1.46
CA LYS A 26 10.72 -12.56 -2.08
C LYS A 26 9.81 -12.95 -3.23
N LEU A 27 8.48 -12.88 -3.04
CA LEU A 27 7.51 -13.12 -4.11
C LEU A 27 7.69 -12.13 -5.27
N LEU A 28 7.96 -10.85 -4.98
CA LEU A 28 8.23 -9.83 -6.01
C LEU A 28 9.45 -10.22 -6.86
N LYS A 29 10.56 -10.56 -6.21
CA LYS A 29 11.78 -10.97 -6.89
C LYS A 29 11.54 -12.19 -7.81
N LEU A 30 10.77 -13.18 -7.34
CA LEU A 30 10.42 -14.36 -8.12
C LEU A 30 9.48 -14.03 -9.29
N ALA A 31 8.58 -13.05 -9.12
CA ALA A 31 7.68 -12.61 -10.18
C ALA A 31 8.40 -11.88 -11.33
N GLU A 32 9.55 -11.26 -11.04
CA GLU A 32 10.41 -10.58 -12.01
C GLU A 32 11.45 -11.51 -12.64
N GLY A 33 11.66 -12.69 -12.05
CA GLY A 33 12.69 -13.65 -12.42
C GLY A 33 12.37 -14.51 -13.63
N SER A 34 13.19 -15.54 -13.82
CA SER A 34 13.08 -16.49 -14.94
C SER A 34 12.02 -17.57 -14.67
N SER A 35 11.73 -18.38 -15.69
CA SER A 35 10.78 -19.51 -15.58
C SER A 35 11.18 -20.54 -14.50
N SER A 36 12.45 -20.62 -14.11
CA SER A 36 12.92 -21.49 -13.03
C SER A 36 12.42 -21.06 -11.64
N ASP A 37 12.02 -19.81 -11.49
CA ASP A 37 11.60 -19.22 -10.22
C ASP A 37 10.10 -19.47 -9.91
N LEU A 38 9.34 -19.96 -10.89
CA LEU A 38 7.90 -20.21 -10.77
C LEU A 38 7.57 -21.30 -9.75
N GLY A 39 8.38 -22.36 -9.68
CA GLY A 39 8.22 -23.42 -8.68
C GLY A 39 8.47 -22.95 -7.24
N GLU A 40 9.43 -22.03 -7.05
CA GLU A 40 9.66 -21.41 -5.74
C GLU A 40 8.52 -20.48 -5.35
N MET A 41 7.97 -19.73 -6.31
CA MET A 41 6.78 -18.89 -6.09
C MET A 41 5.57 -19.71 -5.67
N GLU A 42 5.29 -20.83 -6.36
CA GLU A 42 4.24 -21.78 -6.01
C GLU A 42 4.44 -22.33 -4.59
N MET A 43 5.65 -22.78 -4.27
CA MET A 43 5.98 -23.29 -2.94
C MET A 43 5.73 -22.23 -1.86
N LEU A 44 6.16 -21.00 -2.06
CA LEU A 44 5.97 -19.92 -1.09
C LEU A 44 4.50 -19.58 -0.85
N ILE A 45 3.68 -19.55 -1.89
CA ILE A 45 2.24 -19.29 -1.76
C ILE A 45 1.57 -20.47 -1.03
N ASN A 46 1.95 -21.71 -1.32
CA ASN A 46 1.38 -22.91 -0.72
C ASN A 46 1.79 -23.12 0.75
N LEU A 47 2.82 -22.43 1.27
CA LEU A 47 3.15 -22.45 2.70
C LEU A 47 2.03 -21.86 3.57
N ASP A 48 1.21 -20.96 3.04
CA ASP A 48 0.03 -20.42 3.69
C ASP A 48 -1.22 -20.91 2.92
N THR A 49 -1.91 -21.91 3.50
CA THR A 49 -3.11 -22.51 2.87
C THR A 49 -4.24 -21.51 2.66
N GLY A 50 -4.37 -20.52 3.54
CA GLY A 50 -5.34 -19.43 3.39
C GLY A 50 -4.97 -18.54 2.22
N LEU A 51 -3.69 -18.15 2.07
CA LEU A 51 -3.21 -17.39 0.92
C LEU A 51 -3.45 -18.16 -0.38
N ALA A 52 -3.07 -19.43 -0.44
CA ALA A 52 -3.27 -20.27 -1.61
C ALA A 52 -4.76 -20.35 -2.01
N THR A 53 -5.64 -20.54 -1.03
CA THR A 53 -7.09 -20.58 -1.24
C THR A 53 -7.62 -19.25 -1.80
N ASP A 54 -7.23 -18.12 -1.20
CA ASP A 54 -7.67 -16.79 -1.62
C ASP A 54 -7.13 -16.42 -3.01
N VAL A 55 -5.88 -16.77 -3.30
CA VAL A 55 -5.26 -16.61 -4.63
C VAL A 55 -6.02 -17.42 -5.68
N LEU A 56 -6.33 -18.68 -5.41
CA LEU A 56 -7.09 -19.53 -6.34
C LEU A 56 -8.53 -19.03 -6.53
N ARG A 57 -9.18 -18.58 -5.45
CA ARG A 57 -10.52 -17.97 -5.53
C ARG A 57 -10.50 -16.75 -6.44
N THR A 58 -9.54 -15.84 -6.25
CA THR A 58 -9.38 -14.64 -7.08
C THR A 58 -9.05 -14.99 -8.52
N ALA A 59 -8.12 -15.93 -8.74
CA ALA A 59 -7.76 -16.40 -10.09
C ALA A 59 -8.94 -17.02 -10.85
N ASN A 60 -9.90 -17.61 -10.13
CA ASN A 60 -11.13 -18.19 -10.68
C ASN A 60 -12.33 -17.23 -10.70
N SER A 61 -12.16 -15.99 -10.24
CA SER A 61 -13.22 -14.98 -10.28
C SER A 61 -13.64 -14.64 -11.71
N ALA A 62 -14.83 -14.07 -11.87
CA ALA A 62 -15.38 -13.69 -13.18
C ALA A 62 -14.45 -12.75 -13.97
N PHE A 63 -13.63 -11.96 -13.27
CA PHE A 63 -12.68 -11.03 -13.90
C PHE A 63 -11.51 -11.77 -14.60
N PHE A 64 -10.97 -12.84 -13.97
CA PHE A 64 -9.91 -13.67 -14.54
C PHE A 64 -10.45 -14.94 -15.20
N ALA A 65 -11.79 -15.08 -15.32
CA ALA A 65 -12.42 -16.29 -15.78
C ALA A 65 -11.94 -16.70 -17.19
N SER A 66 -11.64 -17.96 -17.31
CA SER A 66 -11.45 -18.65 -18.59
C SER A 66 -12.35 -19.90 -18.61
N ASN A 67 -12.43 -20.57 -19.76
CA ASN A 67 -13.22 -21.79 -19.91
C ASN A 67 -12.67 -22.97 -19.06
N GLN A 68 -11.50 -22.81 -18.46
CA GLN A 68 -10.88 -23.81 -17.59
C GLN A 68 -10.64 -23.20 -16.20
N ARG A 69 -11.00 -23.92 -15.15
CA ARG A 69 -10.73 -23.57 -13.78
C ARG A 69 -9.28 -23.82 -13.43
N CYS A 70 -8.65 -22.97 -12.58
CA CYS A 70 -7.38 -23.27 -11.96
C CYS A 70 -7.63 -24.11 -10.70
N ASP A 71 -7.01 -25.27 -10.62
CA ASP A 71 -7.09 -26.15 -9.46
C ASP A 71 -5.82 -26.10 -8.62
N SER A 72 -4.75 -25.48 -9.13
CA SER A 72 -3.46 -25.30 -8.46
C SER A 72 -2.88 -23.90 -8.68
N ILE A 73 -1.93 -23.51 -7.81
CA ILE A 73 -1.16 -22.27 -7.98
C ILE A 73 -0.35 -22.34 -9.29
N SER A 74 0.15 -23.53 -9.66
CA SER A 74 0.83 -23.75 -10.94
C SER A 74 -0.07 -23.43 -12.13
N ASP A 75 -1.34 -23.87 -12.12
CA ASP A 75 -2.31 -23.53 -13.16
C ASP A 75 -2.56 -22.02 -13.23
N ALA A 76 -2.66 -21.38 -12.05
CA ALA A 76 -2.84 -19.95 -11.98
C ALA A 76 -1.62 -19.18 -12.56
N ILE A 77 -0.40 -19.64 -12.27
CA ILE A 77 0.83 -19.07 -12.85
C ILE A 77 0.83 -19.22 -14.38
N LEU A 78 0.54 -20.41 -14.88
CA LEU A 78 0.53 -20.67 -16.32
C LEU A 78 -0.52 -19.84 -17.07
N ARG A 79 -1.67 -19.62 -16.44
CA ARG A 79 -2.79 -18.89 -17.06
C ARG A 79 -2.64 -17.37 -16.97
N LEU A 80 -2.26 -16.85 -15.82
CA LEU A 80 -2.24 -15.40 -15.53
C LEU A 80 -0.84 -14.79 -15.67
N GLY A 81 0.18 -15.62 -15.57
CA GLY A 81 1.58 -15.19 -15.47
C GLY A 81 1.97 -14.82 -14.03
N SER A 82 3.28 -14.86 -13.77
CA SER A 82 3.85 -14.62 -12.43
C SER A 82 3.53 -13.23 -11.87
N LYS A 83 3.55 -12.20 -12.72
CA LYS A 83 3.30 -10.81 -12.30
C LYS A 83 1.87 -10.59 -11.84
N VAL A 84 0.88 -11.14 -12.54
CA VAL A 84 -0.53 -11.03 -12.13
C VAL A 84 -0.77 -11.84 -10.86
N LEU A 85 -0.22 -13.04 -10.77
CA LEU A 85 -0.32 -13.86 -9.57
C LEU A 85 0.31 -13.18 -8.35
N TYR A 86 1.47 -12.56 -8.54
CA TYR A 86 2.10 -11.75 -7.50
C TYR A 86 1.17 -10.63 -6.99
N ARG A 87 0.54 -9.87 -7.91
CA ARG A 87 -0.40 -8.80 -7.54
C ARG A 87 -1.56 -9.33 -6.69
N ILE A 88 -2.13 -10.46 -7.08
CA ILE A 88 -3.20 -11.12 -6.33
C ILE A 88 -2.70 -11.52 -4.94
N ALA A 89 -1.55 -12.19 -4.85
CA ALA A 89 -0.98 -12.62 -3.59
C ALA A 89 -0.63 -11.43 -2.68
N ALA A 90 -0.02 -10.37 -3.23
CA ALA A 90 0.34 -9.18 -2.50
C ALA A 90 -0.90 -8.47 -1.93
N SER A 91 -1.94 -8.28 -2.75
CA SER A 91 -3.18 -7.66 -2.31
C SER A 91 -3.91 -8.50 -1.25
N THR A 92 -3.92 -9.82 -1.42
CA THR A 92 -4.53 -10.74 -0.45
C THR A 92 -3.81 -10.67 0.90
N LEU A 93 -2.48 -10.71 0.89
CA LEU A 93 -1.68 -10.64 2.12
C LEU A 93 -1.87 -9.31 2.85
N THR A 94 -1.75 -8.19 2.15
CA THR A 94 -1.92 -6.87 2.76
C THR A 94 -3.35 -6.62 3.19
N GLY A 95 -4.32 -7.09 2.42
CA GLY A 95 -5.75 -6.98 2.71
C GLY A 95 -6.14 -7.57 4.06
N ARG A 96 -5.52 -8.68 4.49
CA ARG A 96 -5.79 -9.33 5.78
C ARG A 96 -5.60 -8.41 6.98
N TRP A 97 -4.72 -7.39 6.87
CA TRP A 97 -4.50 -6.43 7.96
C TRP A 97 -5.25 -5.14 7.73
N LEU A 98 -5.19 -4.64 6.51
CA LEU A 98 -5.74 -3.34 6.17
C LEU A 98 -7.28 -3.31 6.17
N VAL A 99 -7.97 -4.46 6.38
CA VAL A 99 -9.43 -4.51 6.56
C VAL A 99 -9.88 -4.04 7.94
N HIS A 100 -8.98 -3.96 8.92
CA HIS A 100 -9.35 -3.48 10.26
C HIS A 100 -9.58 -1.96 10.28
N PRO A 101 -10.46 -1.46 11.18
CA PRO A 101 -10.68 -0.03 11.31
C PRO A 101 -9.41 0.67 11.80
N VAL A 102 -9.07 1.80 11.20
CA VAL A 102 -7.90 2.60 11.61
C VAL A 102 -8.41 3.81 12.40
N ARG A 103 -8.76 3.54 13.65
CA ARG A 103 -9.27 4.56 14.58
C ARG A 103 -8.27 5.70 14.72
N GLY A 104 -8.75 6.91 14.92
CA GLY A 104 -7.93 8.11 15.02
C GLY A 104 -7.64 8.75 13.65
N TYR A 105 -7.72 8.00 12.55
CA TYR A 105 -7.67 8.55 11.18
C TYR A 105 -9.05 8.59 10.51
N GLY A 106 -10.10 8.20 11.22
CA GLY A 106 -11.46 8.20 10.69
C GLY A 106 -11.70 7.16 9.57
N TRP A 107 -10.94 6.08 9.57
CA TRP A 107 -11.06 5.02 8.58
C TRP A 107 -11.92 3.88 9.10
N GLU A 108 -13.02 3.62 8.44
CA GLU A 108 -13.89 2.49 8.72
C GLU A 108 -13.25 1.16 8.27
N PRO A 109 -13.80 0.01 8.71
CA PRO A 109 -13.29 -1.30 8.27
C PRO A 109 -13.19 -1.39 6.75
N GLY A 110 -12.00 -1.72 6.24
CA GLY A 110 -11.71 -1.87 4.82
C GLY A 110 -11.33 -0.57 4.08
N ASP A 111 -11.51 0.62 4.68
CA ASP A 111 -11.15 1.88 4.00
C ASP A 111 -9.67 1.96 3.68
N LEU A 112 -8.79 1.68 4.63
CA LEU A 112 -7.35 1.68 4.40
C LEU A 112 -6.95 0.65 3.34
N CYS A 113 -7.62 -0.51 3.31
CA CYS A 113 -7.38 -1.52 2.28
C CYS A 113 -7.77 -1.00 0.90
N ARG A 114 -8.95 -0.37 0.76
CA ARG A 114 -9.40 0.25 -0.49
C ARG A 114 -8.46 1.36 -0.96
N HIS A 115 -8.06 2.22 -0.03
CA HIS A 115 -7.09 3.28 -0.30
C HIS A 115 -5.76 2.73 -0.80
N SER A 116 -5.15 1.82 -0.04
CA SER A 116 -3.86 1.22 -0.40
C SER A 116 -3.89 0.50 -1.74
N LEU A 117 -4.99 -0.22 -2.03
CA LEU A 117 -5.20 -0.86 -3.32
C LEU A 117 -5.34 0.18 -4.45
N CYS A 118 -6.10 1.25 -4.22
CA CYS A 118 -6.23 2.33 -5.19
C CYS A 118 -4.88 2.99 -5.47
N VAL A 119 -4.11 3.34 -4.43
CA VAL A 119 -2.77 3.91 -4.58
C VAL A 119 -1.84 2.95 -5.33
N ALA A 120 -1.91 1.64 -5.06
CA ALA A 120 -1.13 0.63 -5.78
C ALA A 120 -1.45 0.59 -7.28
N ILE A 121 -2.74 0.63 -7.64
CA ILE A 121 -3.20 0.65 -9.04
C ILE A 121 -2.79 1.96 -9.72
N CYS A 122 -2.96 3.10 -9.04
CA CYS A 122 -2.49 4.40 -9.54
C CYS A 122 -0.98 4.38 -9.80
N ALA A 123 -0.19 3.91 -8.82
CA ALA A 123 1.27 3.85 -8.93
C ALA A 123 1.73 2.94 -10.09
N GLU A 124 1.13 1.78 -10.24
CA GLU A 124 1.42 0.87 -11.36
C GLU A 124 1.09 1.50 -12.72
N THR A 125 -0.08 2.14 -12.83
CA THR A 125 -0.53 2.77 -14.08
C THR A 125 0.36 3.95 -14.46
N LEU A 126 0.67 4.82 -13.49
CA LEU A 126 1.57 5.96 -13.70
C LEU A 126 2.99 5.50 -14.02
N ALA A 127 3.52 4.48 -13.33
CA ALA A 127 4.83 3.91 -13.63
C ALA A 127 4.95 3.45 -15.08
N LYS A 128 3.92 2.76 -15.60
CA LYS A 128 3.85 2.29 -16.99
C LYS A 128 3.76 3.44 -17.99
N LYS A 129 2.86 4.40 -17.76
CA LYS A 129 2.61 5.52 -18.69
C LYS A 129 3.80 6.46 -18.79
N MET A 130 4.46 6.72 -17.67
CA MET A 130 5.56 7.69 -17.59
C MET A 130 6.95 7.03 -17.64
N HIS A 131 7.04 5.71 -17.78
CA HIS A 131 8.28 4.96 -17.78
C HIS A 131 9.16 5.23 -16.53
N LEU A 132 8.53 5.32 -15.35
CA LEU A 132 9.15 5.65 -14.08
C LEU A 132 9.48 4.41 -13.22
N GLY A 133 10.25 3.50 -13.76
CA GLY A 133 10.71 2.31 -13.05
C GLY A 133 9.80 1.08 -13.23
N ASP A 134 9.98 0.09 -12.36
CA ASP A 134 9.23 -1.16 -12.45
C ASP A 134 7.82 -1.02 -11.87
N ALA A 135 6.84 -1.40 -12.66
CA ALA A 135 5.43 -1.27 -12.32
C ALA A 135 5.00 -2.19 -11.15
N ALA A 136 5.60 -3.38 -11.01
CA ALA A 136 5.29 -4.29 -9.91
C ALA A 136 5.86 -3.77 -8.57
N THR A 137 7.06 -3.18 -8.61
CA THR A 137 7.63 -2.48 -7.47
C THR A 137 6.76 -1.29 -7.06
N ALA A 138 6.28 -0.48 -8.03
CA ALA A 138 5.40 0.65 -7.77
C ALA A 138 4.06 0.19 -7.14
N TYR A 139 3.46 -0.88 -7.67
CA TYR A 139 2.26 -1.49 -7.11
C TYR A 139 2.45 -1.90 -5.65
N THR A 140 3.52 -2.61 -5.35
CA THR A 140 3.84 -3.07 -3.99
C THR A 140 4.05 -1.89 -3.04
N ALA A 141 4.82 -0.90 -3.47
CA ALA A 141 5.07 0.30 -2.69
C ALA A 141 3.77 1.04 -2.36
N GLY A 142 2.85 1.14 -3.32
CA GLY A 142 1.53 1.71 -3.11
C GLY A 142 0.68 0.92 -2.10
N LEU A 143 0.76 -0.43 -2.09
CA LEU A 143 0.03 -1.25 -1.13
C LEU A 143 0.47 -1.02 0.32
N ILE A 144 1.76 -0.75 0.55
CA ILE A 144 2.35 -0.76 1.89
C ILE A 144 2.74 0.62 2.40
N HIS A 145 2.50 1.70 1.63
CA HIS A 145 2.98 3.04 1.99
C HIS A 145 2.45 3.55 3.35
N ASP A 146 1.22 3.22 3.70
CA ASP A 146 0.50 3.71 4.90
C ASP A 146 0.43 2.70 6.07
N LEU A 147 1.30 1.67 6.09
CA LEU A 147 1.32 0.64 7.15
C LEU A 147 1.50 1.22 8.56
N GLY A 148 2.19 2.35 8.70
CA GLY A 148 2.38 3.01 9.99
C GLY A 148 1.08 3.49 10.61
N LYS A 149 0.10 3.95 9.82
CA LYS A 149 -1.23 4.32 10.32
C LYS A 149 -1.96 3.12 10.88
N PHE A 150 -1.93 1.99 10.17
CA PHE A 150 -2.47 0.72 10.68
C PHE A 150 -1.80 0.31 11.99
N ALA A 151 -0.47 0.38 12.06
CA ALA A 151 0.28 0.00 13.26
C ALA A 151 -0.06 0.88 14.48
N LEU A 152 -0.20 2.19 14.29
CA LEU A 152 -0.61 3.12 15.33
C LEU A 152 -2.02 2.82 15.84
N ALA A 153 -2.97 2.57 14.94
CA ALA A 153 -4.33 2.21 15.32
C ALA A 153 -4.39 0.84 16.02
N TYR A 154 -3.63 -0.15 15.52
CA TYR A 154 -3.52 -1.48 16.11
C TYR A 154 -2.95 -1.44 17.54
N ALA A 155 -1.95 -0.59 17.78
CA ALA A 155 -1.39 -0.35 19.11
C ALA A 155 -2.36 0.41 20.04
N ASN A 156 -3.56 0.76 19.57
CA ASN A 156 -4.62 1.43 20.33
C ASN A 156 -4.15 2.73 21.00
N PHE A 157 -3.49 3.57 20.21
CA PHE A 157 -2.96 4.86 20.66
C PHE A 157 -4.09 5.86 20.89
N THR A 158 -4.45 6.10 22.17
CA THR A 158 -5.47 7.09 22.54
C THR A 158 -5.08 8.52 22.13
N ALA A 159 -3.79 8.80 21.96
CA ALA A 159 -3.30 10.10 21.49
C ALA A 159 -3.69 10.42 20.03
N LEU A 160 -4.11 9.42 19.24
CA LEU A 160 -4.66 9.67 17.90
C LEU A 160 -5.99 10.44 17.96
N ASP A 161 -6.80 10.22 19.01
CA ASP A 161 -8.04 10.99 19.22
C ASP A 161 -7.71 12.46 19.51
N ASP A 162 -6.62 12.74 20.24
CA ASP A 162 -6.14 14.10 20.48
C ASP A 162 -5.72 14.79 19.17
N ILE A 163 -5.09 14.07 18.24
CA ILE A 163 -4.74 14.58 16.91
C ILE A 163 -6.00 14.99 16.17
N THR A 164 -6.97 14.07 16.06
CA THR A 164 -8.22 14.31 15.34
C THR A 164 -8.97 15.55 15.86
N ASN A 165 -8.94 15.77 17.17
CA ASN A 165 -9.62 16.89 17.80
C ASN A 165 -8.88 18.23 17.63
N ARG A 166 -7.55 18.21 17.51
CA ARG A 166 -6.72 19.43 17.52
C ARG A 166 -6.27 19.89 16.15
N VAL A 167 -6.18 18.97 15.16
CA VAL A 167 -5.70 19.33 13.81
C VAL A 167 -6.50 20.48 13.20
N PRO A 168 -7.85 20.52 13.26
CA PRO A 168 -8.63 21.56 12.60
C PRO A 168 -8.27 22.99 13.05
N ASP A 169 -7.82 23.15 14.29
CA ASP A 169 -7.64 24.46 14.91
C ASP A 169 -6.17 24.84 15.16
N GLU A 170 -5.27 23.84 15.29
CA GLU A 170 -3.92 24.07 15.80
C GLU A 170 -2.80 23.74 14.80
N PHE A 171 -3.04 22.92 13.78
CA PHE A 171 -1.99 22.42 12.91
C PHE A 171 -2.33 22.58 11.42
N ALA A 172 -1.33 22.92 10.60
CA ALA A 172 -1.50 23.03 9.16
C ALA A 172 -1.61 21.66 8.50
N THR A 173 -0.86 20.67 8.98
CA THR A 173 -0.82 19.32 8.44
C THR A 173 -1.00 18.25 9.52
N TRP A 174 -1.53 17.09 9.11
CA TRP A 174 -1.66 15.94 10.00
C TRP A 174 -0.29 15.46 10.52
N ARG A 175 0.71 15.48 9.66
CA ARG A 175 2.09 15.11 9.98
C ARG A 175 2.68 15.96 11.10
N GLU A 176 2.42 17.28 11.07
CA GLU A 176 2.85 18.19 12.13
C GLU A 176 2.21 17.84 13.47
N ALA A 177 0.92 17.54 13.48
CA ALA A 177 0.20 17.12 14.67
C ALA A 177 0.74 15.80 15.24
N GLU A 178 0.99 14.78 14.38
CA GLU A 178 1.64 13.52 14.80
C GLU A 178 2.97 13.81 15.50
N LYS A 179 3.83 14.62 14.90
CA LYS A 179 5.14 14.94 15.44
C LYS A 179 5.08 15.65 16.78
N VAL A 180 4.14 16.58 16.97
CA VAL A 180 3.98 17.34 18.22
C VAL A 180 3.34 16.49 19.30
N ILE A 181 2.30 15.72 18.99
CA ILE A 181 1.49 14.99 19.96
C ILE A 181 2.09 13.62 20.29
N LEU A 182 2.57 12.87 19.28
CA LEU A 182 3.17 11.55 19.46
C LEU A 182 4.67 11.59 19.69
N GLY A 183 5.36 12.65 19.20
CA GLY A 183 6.82 12.73 19.16
C GLY A 183 7.45 12.06 17.92
N PHE A 184 6.65 11.46 17.05
CA PHE A 184 7.06 10.83 15.79
C PHE A 184 5.89 10.81 14.80
N GLU A 185 6.19 10.51 13.54
CA GLU A 185 5.24 10.47 12.43
C GLU A 185 4.88 9.03 12.03
N SER A 186 3.68 8.80 11.49
CA SER A 186 3.26 7.49 10.96
C SER A 186 4.21 6.96 9.87
N THR A 187 4.83 7.84 9.10
CA THR A 187 5.87 7.50 8.12
C THR A 187 7.11 6.90 8.76
N GLN A 188 7.52 7.37 9.94
CA GLN A 188 8.63 6.78 10.70
C GLN A 188 8.28 5.38 11.23
N VAL A 189 7.02 5.16 11.59
CA VAL A 189 6.52 3.83 11.95
C VAL A 189 6.54 2.90 10.74
N THR A 190 6.06 3.35 9.59
CA THR A 190 6.14 2.57 8.34
C THR A 190 7.58 2.18 8.02
N LYS A 191 8.51 3.14 8.09
CA LYS A 191 9.94 2.88 7.89
C LYS A 191 10.44 1.79 8.82
N ALA A 192 10.24 1.94 10.12
CA ALA A 192 10.74 1.00 11.12
C ALA A 192 10.17 -0.41 10.96
N LEU A 193 8.88 -0.52 10.56
CA LEU A 193 8.26 -1.80 10.24
C LEU A 193 8.90 -2.47 9.04
N LEU A 194 9.08 -1.74 7.94
CA LEU A 194 9.66 -2.26 6.71
C LEU A 194 11.12 -2.69 6.90
N GLU A 195 11.90 -1.93 7.67
CA GLU A 195 13.26 -2.31 8.07
C GLU A 195 13.27 -3.60 8.91
N ASN A 196 12.40 -3.69 9.90
CA ASN A 196 12.29 -4.87 10.76
C ASN A 196 11.85 -6.14 9.99
N TRP A 197 11.05 -5.98 8.95
CA TRP A 197 10.60 -7.07 8.08
C TRP A 197 11.56 -7.36 6.92
N GLY A 198 12.71 -6.68 6.85
CA GLY A 198 13.75 -6.92 5.86
C GLY A 198 13.38 -6.49 4.43
N PHE A 199 12.51 -5.48 4.29
CA PHE A 199 12.20 -4.94 2.96
C PHE A 199 13.40 -4.22 2.34
N PRO A 200 13.55 -4.25 1.01
CA PRO A 200 14.53 -3.46 0.28
C PRO A 200 14.44 -1.96 0.59
N SER A 201 15.59 -1.26 0.52
CA SER A 201 15.69 0.18 0.81
C SER A 201 14.71 1.04 0.02
N THR A 202 14.35 0.63 -1.19
CA THR A 202 13.35 1.31 -2.02
C THR A 202 11.99 1.43 -1.32
N PHE A 203 11.49 0.35 -0.73
CA PHE A 203 10.22 0.36 0.01
C PHE A 203 10.32 1.13 1.32
N VAL A 204 11.45 0.99 2.01
CA VAL A 204 11.75 1.75 3.24
C VAL A 204 11.74 3.26 2.95
N SER A 205 12.37 3.69 1.85
CA SER A 205 12.37 5.08 1.42
C SER A 205 10.97 5.58 1.07
N VAL A 206 10.16 4.77 0.37
CA VAL A 206 8.75 5.11 0.10
C VAL A 206 8.01 5.30 1.42
N GLY A 207 8.03 4.33 2.32
CA GLY A 207 7.33 4.41 3.61
C GLY A 207 7.73 5.61 4.45
N CYS A 208 9.00 6.05 4.35
CA CYS A 208 9.53 7.19 5.08
C CYS A 208 9.18 8.55 4.46
N TYR A 209 9.23 8.67 3.13
CA TYR A 209 9.26 9.97 2.45
C TYR A 209 8.09 10.22 1.49
N TYR A 210 7.11 9.29 1.35
CA TYR A 210 6.03 9.49 0.38
C TYR A 210 5.18 10.76 0.63
N GLN A 211 5.17 11.30 1.85
CA GLN A 211 4.50 12.58 2.15
C GLN A 211 5.35 13.81 1.83
N THR A 212 6.67 13.68 1.81
CA THR A 212 7.63 14.74 1.54
C THR A 212 8.75 14.24 0.61
N PRO A 213 8.44 13.94 -0.65
CA PRO A 213 9.42 13.36 -1.59
C PRO A 213 10.65 14.22 -1.80
N SER A 214 10.55 15.53 -1.70
CA SER A 214 11.70 16.46 -1.79
C SER A 214 12.74 16.23 -0.69
N GLU A 215 12.36 15.68 0.45
CA GLU A 215 13.27 15.31 1.54
C GLU A 215 13.96 13.95 1.29
N CYS A 216 13.51 13.16 0.31
CA CYS A 216 14.07 11.84 0.03
C CYS A 216 15.47 11.97 -0.60
N PRO A 217 16.52 11.37 0.00
CA PRO A 217 17.85 11.41 -0.57
C PRO A 217 18.02 10.40 -1.73
N GLY A 218 18.85 10.76 -2.70
CA GLY A 218 19.37 9.82 -3.67
C GLY A 218 18.40 9.41 -4.78
N ARG A 219 18.63 8.20 -5.30
CA ARG A 219 17.97 7.67 -6.50
C ARG A 219 16.52 7.23 -6.25
N GLU A 220 16.17 6.95 -5.03
CA GLU A 220 14.83 6.49 -4.64
C GLU A 220 13.78 7.60 -4.74
N ARG A 221 14.19 8.87 -4.85
CA ARG A 221 13.27 10.02 -4.98
C ARG A 221 12.23 9.83 -6.09
N LYS A 222 12.62 9.26 -7.23
CA LYS A 222 11.68 9.05 -8.35
C LYS A 222 10.50 8.17 -7.97
N ILE A 223 10.75 7.01 -7.35
CA ILE A 223 9.66 6.11 -6.95
C ILE A 223 8.89 6.68 -5.76
N VAL A 224 9.54 7.38 -4.84
CA VAL A 224 8.88 8.07 -3.72
C VAL A 224 7.91 9.12 -4.26
N THR A 225 8.34 9.95 -5.23
CA THR A 225 7.48 10.94 -5.89
C THR A 225 6.36 10.29 -6.69
N LEU A 226 6.61 9.14 -7.31
CA LEU A 226 5.57 8.36 -8.00
C LEU A 226 4.47 7.92 -7.03
N ILE A 227 4.82 7.41 -5.83
CA ILE A 227 3.82 7.02 -4.83
C ILE A 227 3.08 8.23 -4.27
N HIS A 228 3.77 9.36 -4.10
CA HIS A 228 3.16 10.63 -3.73
C HIS A 228 2.10 11.07 -4.76
N ALA A 229 2.44 11.07 -6.05
CA ALA A 229 1.51 11.37 -7.14
C ALA A 229 0.34 10.39 -7.17
N ALA A 230 0.61 9.09 -7.02
CA ALA A 230 -0.42 8.04 -6.98
C ALA A 230 -1.41 8.23 -5.83
N LYS A 231 -0.91 8.62 -4.65
CA LYS A 231 -1.77 8.95 -3.50
C LYS A 231 -2.62 10.20 -3.78
N HIS A 232 -2.04 11.22 -4.42
CA HIS A 232 -2.79 12.41 -4.81
C HIS A 232 -3.95 12.06 -5.74
N VAL A 233 -3.70 11.27 -6.80
CA VAL A 233 -4.76 10.79 -7.71
C VAL A 233 -5.81 9.97 -6.97
N ALA A 234 -5.40 9.03 -6.09
CA ALA A 234 -6.32 8.22 -5.30
C ALA A 234 -7.24 9.08 -4.42
N THR A 235 -6.70 10.16 -3.83
CA THR A 235 -7.46 11.12 -3.04
C THR A 235 -8.46 11.90 -3.91
N GLN A 236 -8.05 12.39 -5.06
CA GLN A 236 -8.91 13.13 -6.00
C GLN A 236 -10.11 12.30 -6.48
N ILE A 237 -9.92 11.02 -6.75
CA ILE A 237 -11.00 10.13 -7.19
C ILE A 237 -11.84 9.55 -6.04
N GLY A 238 -11.57 9.98 -4.78
CA GLY A 238 -12.40 9.72 -3.62
C GLY A 238 -12.32 8.30 -3.04
N TYR A 239 -11.28 7.53 -3.38
CA TYR A 239 -11.11 6.18 -2.85
C TYR A 239 -10.41 6.18 -1.48
N GLY A 240 -11.20 5.92 -0.43
CA GLY A 240 -10.68 5.66 0.92
C GLY A 240 -9.87 6.82 1.48
N VAL A 241 -10.51 7.98 1.66
CA VAL A 241 -9.87 9.15 2.27
C VAL A 241 -10.26 9.20 3.74
N GLY A 242 -9.28 9.05 4.64
CA GLY A 242 -9.47 9.32 6.06
C GLY A 242 -9.53 10.83 6.36
N VAL A 243 -9.75 11.18 7.61
CA VAL A 243 -9.76 12.60 8.02
C VAL A 243 -8.42 13.29 7.75
N ASP A 244 -7.32 12.55 7.81
CA ASP A 244 -5.97 13.02 7.46
C ASP A 244 -5.84 13.41 5.98
N GLY A 245 -6.64 12.85 5.09
CA GLY A 245 -6.63 13.16 3.67
C GLY A 245 -6.94 14.63 3.34
N PHE A 246 -7.69 15.31 4.20
CA PHE A 246 -7.97 16.75 4.06
C PHE A 246 -6.78 17.65 4.40
N TYR A 247 -5.76 17.10 5.05
CA TYR A 247 -4.54 17.78 5.50
C TYR A 247 -3.29 17.28 4.76
N TYR A 248 -3.50 16.67 3.58
CA TYR A 248 -2.43 16.18 2.72
C TYR A 248 -2.15 17.21 1.63
N GLU A 249 -0.95 17.81 1.69
CA GLU A 249 -0.49 18.79 0.72
C GLU A 249 0.41 18.13 -0.34
N PRO A 250 0.19 18.38 -1.65
CA PRO A 250 1.10 17.92 -2.69
C PRO A 250 2.47 18.58 -2.58
N ASP A 251 3.54 17.81 -2.73
CA ASP A 251 4.90 18.31 -2.91
C ASP A 251 5.12 18.69 -4.38
N GLU A 252 4.68 19.89 -4.75
CA GLU A 252 4.73 20.40 -6.13
C GLU A 252 6.16 20.44 -6.68
N LEU A 253 7.16 20.69 -5.80
CA LEU A 253 8.57 20.72 -6.21
C LEU A 253 9.01 19.33 -6.67
N ALA A 254 8.75 18.31 -5.89
CA ALA A 254 9.11 16.94 -6.24
C ALA A 254 8.35 16.43 -7.48
N LEU A 255 7.06 16.75 -7.60
CA LEU A 255 6.25 16.41 -8.78
C LEU A 255 6.84 17.03 -10.04
N LYS A 256 7.20 18.31 -9.99
CA LYS A 256 7.81 19.03 -11.11
C LYS A 256 9.21 18.50 -11.48
N GLU A 257 10.04 18.17 -10.49
CA GLU A 257 11.39 17.62 -10.71
C GLU A 257 11.36 16.28 -11.45
N VAL A 258 10.37 15.44 -11.19
CA VAL A 258 10.18 14.14 -11.84
C VAL A 258 9.43 14.26 -13.16
N GLY A 259 8.85 15.43 -13.45
CA GLY A 259 8.14 15.73 -14.68
C GLY A 259 6.68 15.30 -14.68
N PHE A 260 6.07 15.14 -13.50
CA PHE A 260 4.63 14.92 -13.40
C PHE A 260 3.87 16.17 -13.82
N LYS A 261 2.89 15.99 -14.70
CA LYS A 261 1.95 17.02 -15.12
C LYS A 261 0.54 16.59 -14.73
N GLU A 262 -0.26 17.55 -14.29
CA GLU A 262 -1.63 17.31 -13.89
C GLU A 262 -2.43 16.65 -15.02
N GLU A 263 -2.25 17.12 -16.27
CA GLU A 263 -2.96 16.57 -17.43
C GLU A 263 -2.60 15.09 -17.69
N GLU A 264 -1.38 14.66 -17.38
CA GLU A 264 -0.94 13.26 -17.54
C GLU A 264 -1.53 12.38 -16.44
N MET A 265 -1.65 12.91 -15.22
CA MET A 265 -2.32 12.22 -14.11
C MET A 265 -3.81 12.06 -14.40
N ASP A 266 -4.48 13.13 -14.85
CA ASP A 266 -5.89 13.12 -15.21
C ASP A 266 -6.18 12.15 -16.36
N ALA A 267 -5.31 12.12 -17.37
CA ALA A 267 -5.43 11.18 -18.50
C ALA A 267 -5.28 9.70 -18.08
N ALA A 268 -4.72 9.42 -16.90
CA ALA A 268 -4.63 8.07 -16.36
C ALA A 268 -5.91 7.63 -15.62
N ILE A 269 -6.72 8.57 -15.13
CA ILE A 269 -7.89 8.29 -14.28
C ILE A 269 -8.88 7.27 -14.89
N PRO A 270 -9.28 7.34 -16.16
CA PRO A 270 -10.22 6.37 -16.74
C PRO A 270 -9.71 4.92 -16.69
N GLU A 271 -8.42 4.70 -16.96
CA GLU A 271 -7.79 3.38 -16.88
C GLU A 271 -7.70 2.90 -15.43
N ILE A 272 -7.33 3.79 -14.52
CA ILE A 272 -7.26 3.52 -13.08
C ILE A 272 -8.64 3.10 -12.57
N LEU A 273 -9.69 3.85 -12.85
CA LEU A 273 -11.07 3.54 -12.43
C LEU A 273 -11.55 2.20 -12.99
N SER A 274 -11.28 1.94 -14.28
CA SER A 274 -11.60 0.64 -14.89
C SER A 274 -10.89 -0.51 -14.18
N THR A 275 -9.63 -0.33 -13.82
CA THR A 275 -8.86 -1.34 -13.10
C THR A 275 -9.35 -1.53 -11.67
N ILE A 276 -9.67 -0.44 -10.95
CA ILE A 276 -10.20 -0.49 -9.58
C ILE A 276 -11.52 -1.29 -9.53
N GLN A 277 -12.42 -1.07 -10.49
CA GLN A 277 -13.71 -1.79 -10.57
C GLN A 277 -13.55 -3.31 -10.69
N CYS A 278 -12.40 -3.79 -11.13
CA CYS A 278 -12.08 -5.21 -11.15
C CYS A 278 -11.84 -5.81 -9.76
N PHE A 279 -11.34 -4.98 -8.84
CA PHE A 279 -10.97 -5.40 -7.48
C PHE A 279 -11.96 -4.93 -6.42
N ILE A 280 -12.70 -3.86 -6.67
CA ILE A 280 -13.67 -3.28 -5.74
C ILE A 280 -15.04 -3.28 -6.41
N SER A 281 -16.04 -3.84 -5.72
CA SER A 281 -17.43 -3.82 -6.21
C SER A 281 -18.02 -2.41 -6.17
N PRO A 282 -19.12 -2.13 -6.90
CA PRO A 282 -19.84 -0.86 -6.78
C PRO A 282 -20.35 -0.56 -5.36
N SER A 283 -20.54 -1.59 -4.52
CA SER A 283 -20.88 -1.47 -3.10
C SER A 283 -19.66 -1.18 -2.20
N GLY A 284 -18.46 -1.08 -2.77
CA GLY A 284 -17.22 -0.84 -2.02
C GLY A 284 -16.59 -2.10 -1.41
N GLU A 285 -17.15 -3.29 -1.66
CA GLU A 285 -16.57 -4.55 -1.19
C GLU A 285 -15.34 -4.92 -2.01
N ILE A 286 -14.26 -5.31 -1.33
CA ILE A 286 -13.05 -5.76 -1.98
C ILE A 286 -13.24 -7.21 -2.43
N ARG A 287 -13.07 -7.47 -3.72
CA ARG A 287 -13.31 -8.78 -4.36
C ARG A 287 -12.17 -9.79 -4.14
N PHE A 288 -11.50 -9.72 -3.01
CA PHE A 288 -10.56 -10.77 -2.58
C PHE A 288 -11.25 -11.84 -1.71
N THR A 289 -12.53 -11.64 -1.40
CA THR A 289 -13.33 -12.57 -0.60
C THR A 289 -14.27 -13.40 -1.46
#